data_1cf8e9624052c285bc4abb81fa26e69c
#
_entry.id   1cf8e9624052c285bc4abb81fa26e69c
#
_cell.length_a   1.000
_cell.length_b   1.000
_cell.length_c   1.000
_cell.angle_alpha   90.00
_cell.angle_beta   90.00
_cell.angle_gamma   90.00
#
_symmetry.space_group_name_H-M   'P 1'
#
loop_
_entity.id
_entity.type
_entity.pdbx_description
1 polymer ?
#
loop_
_entity_poly.entity_id
_entity_poly.type
_entity_poly.pdbx_seq_one_letter_code
_entity_poly.pdbx_strand_id
1 'polypeptide(L)'
;MHGGLDKKQLDTEDLGALEKGIPNLLRHVSNIKNVYKLPCVVAVNRFPTDTDAEIDFIIKKCKELGVNTVLSTVWAEGGKGGEALAKEVVRLCEEEKGDFTFSYDTEMAIAEKIEAIVKKVYGGDGISIMPNAKKQIAQLESLGFGKCPVCIAKTQYSFSDDPTKLGAPEHFTCLLYTSPSPRDTERSR
;
A
#
# COMPACT_ATOMS: atom_id res chain seq x y z
N MET A 1 -6.25 9.72 9.84
CA MET A 1 -7.12 9.40 8.69
C MET A 1 -7.71 7.99 8.79
N HIS A 2 -6.93 6.90 8.69
CA HIS A 2 -7.48 5.54 8.76
C HIS A 2 -8.13 5.17 10.11
N GLY A 3 -7.80 5.88 11.18
CA GLY A 3 -8.47 5.77 12.49
C GLY A 3 -9.75 6.59 12.64
N GLY A 4 -10.16 7.32 11.61
CA GLY A 4 -11.38 8.12 11.62
C GLY A 4 -11.22 9.56 12.16
N LEU A 5 -10.01 9.98 12.52
CA LEU A 5 -9.76 11.35 12.98
C LEU A 5 -9.70 12.36 11.82
N ASP A 6 -10.20 13.57 12.06
CA ASP A 6 -10.00 14.71 11.18
C ASP A 6 -8.52 15.13 11.15
N LYS A 7 -8.07 15.71 10.03
CA LYS A 7 -6.69 16.19 9.89
C LYS A 7 -6.25 17.18 10.97
N LYS A 8 -7.19 17.97 11.51
CA LYS A 8 -6.90 18.96 12.57
C LYS A 8 -6.68 18.34 13.95
N GLN A 9 -6.98 17.05 14.11
CA GLN A 9 -6.84 16.33 15.39
C GLN A 9 -5.63 15.38 15.40
N LEU A 10 -4.85 15.33 14.31
CA LEU A 10 -3.73 14.40 14.17
C LEU A 10 -2.53 14.74 15.08
N ASP A 11 -2.47 15.94 15.63
CA ASP A 11 -1.38 16.40 16.53
C ASP A 11 -1.67 16.04 18.01
N THR A 12 -2.74 15.29 18.28
CA THR A 12 -3.13 14.89 19.65
C THR A 12 -3.06 13.36 19.73
N GLU A 13 -2.45 12.86 20.82
CA GLU A 13 -2.39 11.43 21.09
C GLU A 13 -3.79 10.79 21.10
N ASP A 14 -3.98 9.75 20.28
CA ASP A 14 -5.19 8.95 20.29
C ASP A 14 -4.88 7.49 19.91
N LEU A 15 -4.59 6.68 20.94
CA LEU A 15 -4.32 5.25 20.77
C LEU A 15 -5.54 4.48 20.23
N GLY A 16 -6.76 4.93 20.53
CA GLY A 16 -7.98 4.31 20.01
C GLY A 16 -8.14 4.53 18.51
N ALA A 17 -7.83 5.73 18.01
CA ALA A 17 -7.80 6.01 16.58
C ALA A 17 -6.65 5.26 15.90
N LEU A 18 -5.50 5.17 16.56
CA LEU A 18 -4.36 4.41 16.05
C LEU A 18 -4.70 2.92 15.94
N GLU A 19 -5.36 2.33 16.94
CA GLU A 19 -5.81 0.93 16.89
C GLU A 19 -6.78 0.66 15.76
N LYS A 20 -7.69 1.58 15.46
CA LYS A 20 -8.59 1.47 14.29
C LYS A 20 -7.88 1.63 12.96
N GLY A 21 -6.81 2.42 12.93
CA GLY A 21 -6.06 2.71 11.70
C GLY A 21 -4.96 1.73 11.37
N ILE A 22 -4.39 1.05 12.37
CA ILE A 22 -3.23 0.15 12.22
C ILE A 22 -3.45 -0.99 11.20
N PRO A 23 -4.67 -1.54 10.99
CA PRO A 23 -4.91 -2.57 9.99
C PRO A 23 -4.44 -2.17 8.59
N ASN A 24 -4.43 -0.87 8.26
CA ASN A 24 -3.90 -0.39 6.98
C ASN A 24 -2.40 -0.70 6.84
N LEU A 25 -1.60 -0.38 7.85
CA LEU A 25 -0.18 -0.70 7.87
C LEU A 25 0.06 -2.21 7.84
N LEU A 26 -0.68 -2.96 8.68
CA LEU A 26 -0.50 -4.41 8.78
C LEU A 26 -0.85 -5.13 7.46
N ARG A 27 -1.81 -4.63 6.68
CA ARG A 27 -2.12 -5.13 5.34
C ARG A 27 -0.95 -4.89 4.38
N HIS A 28 -0.32 -3.71 4.41
CA HIS A 28 0.87 -3.44 3.59
C HIS A 28 2.02 -4.37 3.94
N VAL A 29 2.28 -4.59 5.23
CA VAL A 29 3.29 -5.55 5.71
C VAL A 29 2.96 -6.96 5.24
N SER A 30 1.70 -7.38 5.40
CA SER A 30 1.24 -8.70 4.93
C SER A 30 1.42 -8.87 3.42
N ASN A 31 1.14 -7.84 2.63
CA ASN A 31 1.34 -7.87 1.18
C ASN A 31 2.82 -8.13 0.83
N ILE A 32 3.75 -7.42 1.47
CA ILE A 32 5.19 -7.61 1.21
C ILE A 32 5.61 -9.02 1.60
N LYS A 33 5.24 -9.49 2.80
CA LYS A 33 5.66 -10.80 3.31
C LYS A 33 4.96 -11.98 2.65
N ASN A 34 3.64 -11.90 2.50
CA ASN A 34 2.82 -13.06 2.15
C ASN A 34 2.49 -13.11 0.65
N VAL A 35 2.29 -11.96 -0.02
CA VAL A 35 2.01 -11.91 -1.46
C VAL A 35 3.30 -11.90 -2.26
N TYR A 36 4.23 -11.01 -1.91
CA TYR A 36 5.49 -10.84 -2.64
C TYR A 36 6.66 -11.67 -2.11
N LYS A 37 6.51 -12.32 -0.95
CA LYS A 37 7.54 -13.18 -0.32
C LYS A 37 8.88 -12.48 -0.10
N LEU A 38 8.82 -11.21 0.30
CA LEU A 38 10.00 -10.40 0.56
C LEU A 38 10.14 -10.07 2.05
N PRO A 39 11.37 -9.99 2.57
CA PRO A 39 11.62 -9.40 3.88
C PRO A 39 11.23 -7.92 3.87
N CYS A 40 10.83 -7.39 5.02
CA CYS A 40 10.52 -5.97 5.15
C CYS A 40 10.82 -5.43 6.54
N VAL A 41 11.06 -4.14 6.61
CA VAL A 41 11.16 -3.35 7.84
C VAL A 41 10.12 -2.22 7.78
N VAL A 42 9.53 -1.91 8.92
CA VAL A 42 8.65 -0.75 9.05
C VAL A 42 9.46 0.42 9.61
N ALA A 43 9.50 1.52 8.87
CA ALA A 43 10.08 2.78 9.33
C ALA A 43 8.98 3.65 9.93
N VAL A 44 9.08 3.97 11.22
CA VAL A 44 8.24 4.99 11.86
C VAL A 44 8.94 6.34 11.71
N ASN A 45 8.40 7.18 10.84
CA ASN A 45 8.92 8.53 10.63
C ASN A 45 8.36 9.45 11.73
N ARG A 46 9.17 9.70 12.76
CA ARG A 46 8.77 10.46 13.94
C ARG A 46 8.68 11.95 13.65
N PHE A 47 7.57 12.54 14.00
CA PHE A 47 7.37 13.99 14.05
C PHE A 47 7.33 14.49 15.49
N PRO A 48 7.53 15.82 15.74
CA PRO A 48 7.58 16.37 17.10
C PRO A 48 6.31 16.15 17.94
N THR A 49 5.18 15.96 17.30
CA THR A 49 3.88 15.73 17.95
C THR A 49 3.61 14.27 18.28
N ASP A 50 4.40 13.33 17.73
CA ASP A 50 4.20 11.89 17.97
C ASP A 50 4.65 11.53 19.38
N THR A 51 3.80 10.80 20.11
CA THR A 51 4.10 10.36 21.46
C THR A 51 4.82 9.03 21.49
N ASP A 52 5.55 8.77 22.56
CA ASP A 52 6.23 7.49 22.75
C ASP A 52 5.20 6.33 22.86
N ALA A 53 4.04 6.58 23.45
CA ALA A 53 2.99 5.59 23.55
C ALA A 53 2.43 5.14 22.19
N GLU A 54 2.27 6.06 21.24
CA GLU A 54 1.84 5.74 19.87
C GLU A 54 2.91 4.97 19.11
N ILE A 55 4.17 5.36 19.27
CA ILE A 55 5.31 4.66 18.66
C ILE A 55 5.43 3.25 19.19
N ASP A 56 5.37 3.06 20.51
CA ASP A 56 5.44 1.74 21.16
C ASP A 56 4.28 0.84 20.72
N PHE A 57 3.09 1.41 20.54
CA PHE A 57 1.94 0.67 20.03
C PHE A 57 2.22 0.12 18.62
N ILE A 58 2.74 0.94 17.70
CA ILE A 58 3.08 0.51 16.32
C ILE A 58 4.16 -0.57 16.37
N ILE A 59 5.22 -0.38 17.13
CA ILE A 59 6.32 -1.34 17.29
C ILE A 59 5.77 -2.69 17.77
N LYS A 60 4.92 -2.70 18.80
CA LYS A 60 4.31 -3.91 19.34
C LYS A 60 3.48 -4.63 18.27
N LYS A 61 2.64 -3.90 17.53
CA LYS A 61 1.79 -4.48 16.48
C LYS A 61 2.58 -5.07 15.33
N CYS A 62 3.64 -4.42 14.89
CA CYS A 62 4.53 -4.96 13.86
C CYS A 62 5.28 -6.21 14.35
N LYS A 63 5.72 -6.21 15.61
CA LYS A 63 6.39 -7.36 16.22
C LYS A 63 5.49 -8.61 16.28
N GLU A 64 4.19 -8.44 16.52
CA GLU A 64 3.20 -9.54 16.47
C GLU A 64 3.17 -10.24 15.11
N LEU A 65 3.52 -9.52 14.02
CA LEU A 65 3.66 -10.07 12.66
C LEU A 65 5.10 -10.52 12.32
N GLY A 66 6.01 -10.50 13.28
CA GLY A 66 7.41 -10.85 13.07
C GLY A 66 8.11 -9.88 12.11
N VAL A 67 7.82 -8.59 12.22
CA VAL A 67 8.45 -7.52 11.43
C VAL A 67 9.14 -6.54 12.35
N ASN A 68 10.41 -6.25 12.05
CA ASN A 68 11.15 -5.22 12.76
C ASN A 68 10.62 -3.82 12.42
N THR A 69 10.61 -2.97 13.42
CA THR A 69 10.22 -1.57 13.29
C THR A 69 11.36 -0.71 13.77
N VAL A 70 11.75 0.26 12.96
CA VAL A 70 12.83 1.19 13.27
C VAL A 70 12.30 2.61 13.28
N LEU A 71 12.61 3.33 14.34
CA LEU A 71 12.31 4.76 14.45
C LEU A 71 13.25 5.55 13.53
N SER A 72 12.69 6.44 12.74
CA SER A 72 13.42 7.35 11.87
C SER A 72 13.20 8.78 12.35
N THR A 73 14.27 9.48 12.67
CA THR A 73 14.28 10.89 13.06
C THR A 73 14.89 11.78 11.96
N VAL A 74 14.86 11.32 10.72
CA VAL A 74 15.44 12.01 9.55
C VAL A 74 14.92 13.44 9.42
N TRP A 75 13.66 13.68 9.75
CA TRP A 75 13.06 15.01 9.70
C TRP A 75 13.79 16.01 10.64
N ALA A 76 14.15 15.58 11.84
CA ALA A 76 14.81 16.42 12.85
C ALA A 76 16.35 16.41 12.74
N GLU A 77 16.95 15.28 12.39
CA GLU A 77 18.40 15.03 12.50
C GLU A 77 19.06 14.77 11.14
N GLY A 78 18.32 14.87 10.04
CA GLY A 78 18.85 14.59 8.71
C GLY A 78 19.32 13.13 8.58
N GLY A 79 20.39 12.90 7.82
CA GLY A 79 20.90 11.56 7.55
C GLY A 79 21.26 10.72 8.78
N LYS A 80 21.68 11.39 9.87
CA LYS A 80 22.00 10.71 11.13
C LYS A 80 20.79 10.01 11.73
N GLY A 81 19.60 10.63 11.63
CA GLY A 81 18.35 10.06 12.11
C GLY A 81 17.87 8.85 11.31
N GLY A 82 18.48 8.55 10.15
CA GLY A 82 18.19 7.37 9.33
C GLY A 82 19.20 6.22 9.46
N GLU A 83 20.27 6.38 10.22
CA GLU A 83 21.37 5.39 10.28
C GLU A 83 20.91 4.02 10.78
N ALA A 84 20.06 3.96 11.80
CA ALA A 84 19.53 2.72 12.33
C ALA A 84 18.67 1.99 11.29
N LEU A 85 17.84 2.72 10.54
CA LEU A 85 17.02 2.16 9.45
C LEU A 85 17.91 1.62 8.32
N ALA A 86 18.96 2.36 7.94
CA ALA A 86 19.90 1.90 6.91
C ALA A 86 20.60 0.60 7.31
N LYS A 87 21.07 0.50 8.57
CA LYS A 87 21.69 -0.74 9.10
C LYS A 87 20.72 -1.93 9.07
N GLU A 88 19.45 -1.71 9.44
CA GLU A 88 18.44 -2.78 9.40
C GLU A 88 18.13 -3.22 7.97
N VAL A 89 18.06 -2.29 7.01
CA VAL A 89 17.88 -2.64 5.59
C VAL A 89 19.04 -3.48 5.08
N VAL A 90 20.30 -3.10 5.40
CA VAL A 90 21.49 -3.88 5.04
C VAL A 90 21.41 -5.27 5.64
N ARG A 91 21.10 -5.38 6.95
CA ARG A 91 20.95 -6.67 7.63
C ARG A 91 19.92 -7.56 6.93
N LEU A 92 18.75 -7.02 6.60
CA LEU A 92 17.70 -7.77 5.87
C LEU A 92 18.19 -8.27 4.51
N CYS A 93 18.93 -7.43 3.77
CA CYS A 93 19.48 -7.82 2.47
C CYS A 93 20.56 -8.92 2.56
N GLU A 94 21.32 -8.96 3.66
CA GLU A 94 22.41 -9.92 3.85
C GLU A 94 21.94 -11.23 4.49
N GLU A 95 21.04 -11.17 5.46
CA GLU A 95 20.65 -12.30 6.29
C GLU A 95 19.36 -12.98 5.83
N GLU A 96 18.43 -12.25 5.22
CA GLU A 96 17.14 -12.78 4.81
C GLU A 96 17.06 -12.94 3.29
N LYS A 97 16.79 -14.16 2.84
CA LYS A 97 16.56 -14.43 1.42
C LYS A 97 15.10 -14.14 1.06
N GLY A 98 14.89 -13.25 0.11
CA GLY A 98 13.58 -13.08 -0.53
C GLY A 98 13.34 -14.21 -1.53
N ASP A 99 12.09 -14.69 -1.59
CA ASP A 99 11.59 -15.60 -2.63
C ASP A 99 10.48 -14.88 -3.40
N PHE A 100 10.89 -13.84 -4.13
CA PHE A 100 9.96 -12.93 -4.77
C PHE A 100 8.97 -13.67 -5.67
N THR A 101 7.69 -13.41 -5.44
CA THR A 101 6.59 -14.00 -6.20
C THR A 101 5.75 -12.88 -6.83
N PHE A 102 5.46 -12.99 -8.12
CA PHE A 102 4.54 -12.09 -8.79
C PHE A 102 3.09 -12.31 -8.32
N SER A 103 2.31 -11.24 -8.27
CA SER A 103 0.89 -11.33 -7.89
C SER A 103 0.03 -12.01 -8.96
N TYR A 104 0.50 -12.07 -10.21
CA TYR A 104 -0.17 -12.71 -11.35
C TYR A 104 0.85 -13.21 -12.38
N ASP A 105 0.40 -14.10 -13.28
CA ASP A 105 1.17 -14.54 -14.44
C ASP A 105 0.95 -13.57 -15.62
N THR A 106 2.01 -13.22 -16.35
CA THR A 106 1.94 -12.34 -17.53
C THR A 106 1.18 -12.95 -18.69
N GLU A 107 1.00 -14.27 -18.73
CA GLU A 107 0.20 -14.95 -19.77
C GLU A 107 -1.32 -14.81 -19.57
N MET A 108 -1.78 -14.38 -18.38
CA MET A 108 -3.19 -14.09 -18.11
C MET A 108 -3.69 -12.92 -18.97
N ALA A 109 -5.01 -12.86 -19.24
CA ALA A 109 -5.64 -11.70 -19.86
C ALA A 109 -5.51 -10.46 -18.97
N ILE A 110 -5.54 -9.25 -19.54
CA ILE A 110 -5.37 -8.00 -18.79
C ILE A 110 -6.38 -7.90 -17.63
N ALA A 111 -7.66 -8.22 -17.88
CA ALA A 111 -8.69 -8.18 -16.84
C ALA A 111 -8.41 -9.17 -15.69
N GLU A 112 -7.91 -10.37 -15.99
CA GLU A 112 -7.55 -11.38 -14.99
C GLU A 112 -6.36 -10.94 -14.14
N LYS A 113 -5.37 -10.28 -14.74
CA LYS A 113 -4.23 -9.68 -14.01
C LYS A 113 -4.71 -8.63 -13.00
N ILE A 114 -5.62 -7.75 -13.44
CA ILE A 114 -6.22 -6.72 -12.58
C ILE A 114 -6.99 -7.37 -11.44
N GLU A 115 -7.81 -8.37 -11.72
CA GLU A 115 -8.57 -9.09 -10.69
C GLU A 115 -7.65 -9.79 -9.69
N ALA A 116 -6.55 -10.40 -10.15
CA ALA A 116 -5.55 -11.01 -9.28
C ALA A 116 -4.91 -9.99 -8.33
N ILE A 117 -4.59 -8.77 -8.81
CA ILE A 117 -4.09 -7.69 -7.98
C ILE A 117 -5.13 -7.28 -6.93
N VAL A 118 -6.39 -7.10 -7.34
CA VAL A 118 -7.47 -6.69 -6.43
C VAL A 118 -7.67 -7.73 -5.33
N LYS A 119 -7.71 -9.01 -5.67
CA LYS A 119 -7.91 -10.08 -4.69
C LYS A 119 -6.72 -10.27 -3.76
N LYS A 120 -5.50 -10.31 -4.31
CA LYS A 120 -4.30 -10.63 -3.52
C LYS A 120 -3.75 -9.46 -2.74
N VAL A 121 -3.77 -8.25 -3.33
CA VAL A 121 -3.09 -7.07 -2.77
C VAL A 121 -4.08 -6.14 -2.06
N TYR A 122 -5.22 -5.86 -2.68
CA TYR A 122 -6.20 -4.93 -2.13
C TYR A 122 -7.19 -5.59 -1.16
N GLY A 123 -7.41 -6.90 -1.25
CA GLY A 123 -8.36 -7.62 -0.39
C GLY A 123 -9.81 -7.50 -0.85
N GLY A 124 -10.05 -7.09 -2.12
CA GLY A 124 -11.38 -7.08 -2.72
C GLY A 124 -11.80 -8.46 -3.23
N ASP A 125 -13.11 -8.66 -3.42
CA ASP A 125 -13.67 -9.92 -3.89
C ASP A 125 -13.65 -10.04 -5.43
N GLY A 126 -13.55 -8.91 -6.14
CA GLY A 126 -13.50 -8.88 -7.59
C GLY A 126 -13.47 -7.46 -8.16
N ILE A 127 -13.64 -7.38 -9.47
CA ILE A 127 -13.58 -6.13 -10.22
C ILE A 127 -14.88 -5.84 -10.98
N SER A 128 -15.22 -4.56 -11.10
CA SER A 128 -16.23 -4.04 -12.02
C SER A 128 -15.55 -3.10 -13.00
N ILE A 129 -15.54 -3.48 -14.29
CA ILE A 129 -14.85 -2.73 -15.32
C ILE A 129 -15.86 -1.86 -16.07
N MET A 130 -15.69 -0.55 -16.05
CA MET A 130 -16.54 0.39 -16.77
C MET A 130 -16.43 0.21 -18.30
N PRO A 131 -17.48 0.54 -19.08
CA PRO A 131 -17.52 0.30 -20.53
C PRO A 131 -16.33 0.88 -21.29
N ASN A 132 -15.85 2.08 -20.91
CA ASN A 132 -14.71 2.71 -21.56
C ASN A 132 -13.40 1.93 -21.25
N ALA A 133 -13.21 1.49 -20.01
CA ALA A 133 -12.06 0.69 -19.63
C ALA A 133 -12.07 -0.67 -20.36
N LYS A 134 -13.25 -1.32 -20.52
CA LYS A 134 -13.40 -2.54 -21.33
C LYS A 134 -12.95 -2.33 -22.78
N LYS A 135 -13.36 -1.21 -23.41
CA LYS A 135 -12.95 -0.90 -24.80
C LYS A 135 -11.44 -0.71 -24.90
N GLN A 136 -10.82 -0.02 -23.94
CA GLN A 136 -9.36 0.17 -23.94
C GLN A 136 -8.60 -1.13 -23.72
N ILE A 137 -9.06 -2.00 -22.81
CA ILE A 137 -8.46 -3.32 -22.61
C ILE A 137 -8.52 -4.12 -23.92
N ALA A 138 -9.68 -4.21 -24.56
CA ALA A 138 -9.83 -4.93 -25.82
C ALA A 138 -8.94 -4.36 -26.94
N GLN A 139 -8.80 -3.03 -27.00
CA GLN A 139 -7.90 -2.38 -27.94
C GLN A 139 -6.44 -2.73 -27.67
N LEU A 140 -5.99 -2.69 -26.41
CA LEU A 140 -4.61 -3.04 -26.03
C LEU A 140 -4.31 -4.51 -26.35
N GLU A 141 -5.23 -5.42 -26.08
CA GLU A 141 -5.09 -6.83 -26.42
C GLU A 141 -5.02 -7.06 -27.93
N SER A 142 -5.84 -6.36 -28.74
CA SER A 142 -5.80 -6.42 -30.21
C SER A 142 -4.50 -5.89 -30.80
N LEU A 143 -3.83 -4.97 -30.12
CA LEU A 143 -2.52 -4.43 -30.48
C LEU A 143 -1.35 -5.31 -30.02
N GLY A 144 -1.61 -6.44 -29.37
CA GLY A 144 -0.59 -7.38 -28.92
C GLY A 144 -0.01 -7.09 -27.53
N PHE A 145 -0.57 -6.15 -26.76
CA PHE A 145 -0.12 -5.81 -25.40
C PHE A 145 -0.72 -6.70 -24.30
N GLY A 146 -1.48 -7.74 -24.66
CA GLY A 146 -2.13 -8.63 -23.69
C GLY A 146 -1.17 -9.27 -22.67
N LYS A 147 0.08 -9.56 -23.09
CA LYS A 147 1.12 -10.15 -22.24
C LYS A 147 1.95 -9.12 -21.43
N CYS A 148 1.74 -7.83 -21.65
CA CYS A 148 2.45 -6.81 -20.88
C CYS A 148 2.04 -6.82 -19.41
N PRO A 149 2.97 -6.51 -18.48
CA PRO A 149 2.63 -6.27 -17.10
C PRO A 149 1.62 -5.13 -16.94
N VAL A 150 0.71 -5.27 -15.97
CA VAL A 150 -0.28 -4.25 -15.63
C VAL A 150 0.18 -3.50 -14.40
N CYS A 151 0.21 -2.17 -14.50
CA CYS A 151 0.40 -1.27 -13.38
C CYS A 151 -0.91 -0.53 -13.11
N ILE A 152 -1.42 -0.65 -11.88
CA ILE A 152 -2.64 0.03 -11.45
C ILE A 152 -2.25 1.27 -10.66
N ALA A 153 -2.79 2.43 -11.06
CA ALA A 153 -2.62 3.66 -10.31
C ALA A 153 -3.27 3.50 -8.92
N LYS A 154 -2.48 3.77 -7.88
CA LYS A 154 -2.95 3.68 -6.50
C LYS A 154 -4.01 4.72 -6.21
N THR A 155 -5.05 4.35 -5.46
CA THR A 155 -6.02 5.31 -4.91
C THR A 155 -5.36 6.12 -3.78
N GLN A 156 -5.85 7.33 -3.53
CA GLN A 156 -5.41 8.16 -2.41
C GLN A 156 -5.85 7.62 -1.04
N TYR A 157 -6.76 6.64 -1.01
CA TYR A 157 -7.32 6.03 0.19
C TYR A 157 -6.73 4.64 0.52
N SER A 158 -5.60 4.29 -0.03
CA SER A 158 -4.87 3.02 0.13
C SER A 158 -5.50 1.85 -0.64
N PHE A 159 -6.43 1.10 -0.04
CA PHE A 159 -6.93 -0.17 -0.58
C PHE A 159 -8.30 -0.06 -1.25
N SER A 160 -8.98 1.08 -1.15
CA SER A 160 -10.25 1.34 -1.83
C SER A 160 -10.28 2.73 -2.42
N ASP A 161 -11.06 2.93 -3.47
CA ASP A 161 -11.41 4.23 -4.04
C ASP A 161 -12.55 4.91 -3.27
N ASP A 162 -13.22 4.18 -2.38
CA ASP A 162 -14.27 4.68 -1.49
C ASP A 162 -13.64 5.32 -0.23
N PRO A 163 -13.77 6.64 -0.03
CA PRO A 163 -13.18 7.34 1.11
C PRO A 163 -13.76 6.94 2.48
N THR A 164 -14.90 6.26 2.49
CA THR A 164 -15.54 5.77 3.72
C THR A 164 -14.95 4.45 4.21
N LYS A 165 -14.26 3.73 3.32
CA LYS A 165 -13.63 2.43 3.63
C LYS A 165 -12.20 2.64 4.12
N LEU A 166 -12.07 2.81 5.43
CA LEU A 166 -10.80 3.05 6.10
C LEU A 166 -10.12 1.74 6.56
N GLY A 167 -8.87 1.85 7.00
CA GLY A 167 -8.12 0.70 7.51
C GLY A 167 -7.71 -0.29 6.41
N ALA A 168 -8.12 -1.55 6.56
CA ALA A 168 -7.93 -2.61 5.58
C ALA A 168 -9.30 -3.19 5.19
N PRO A 169 -10.04 -2.55 4.26
CA PRO A 169 -11.36 -3.01 3.87
C PRO A 169 -11.30 -4.39 3.21
N GLU A 170 -12.36 -5.16 3.40
CA GLU A 170 -12.59 -6.47 2.81
C GLU A 170 -14.00 -6.52 2.20
N HIS A 171 -14.28 -7.55 1.40
CA HIS A 171 -15.61 -7.78 0.81
C HIS A 171 -16.14 -6.60 -0.01
N PHE A 172 -15.31 -6.08 -0.90
CA PHE A 172 -15.70 -5.02 -1.82
C PHE A 172 -15.35 -5.37 -3.26
N THR A 173 -16.09 -4.79 -4.19
CA THR A 173 -15.78 -4.85 -5.62
C THR A 173 -15.01 -3.59 -6.00
N CYS A 174 -13.81 -3.75 -6.54
CA CYS A 174 -13.02 -2.62 -7.03
C CYS A 174 -13.58 -2.10 -8.36
N LEU A 175 -13.82 -0.80 -8.45
CA LEU A 175 -14.28 -0.16 -9.67
C LEU A 175 -13.09 0.26 -10.53
N LEU A 176 -12.99 -0.30 -11.74
CA LEU A 176 -11.97 0.07 -12.70
C LEU A 176 -12.54 1.05 -13.73
N TYR A 177 -11.98 2.26 -13.75
CA TYR A 177 -12.26 3.28 -14.74
C TYR A 177 -10.97 3.83 -15.32
N THR A 178 -11.05 4.49 -16.48
CA THR A 178 -9.90 5.15 -17.06
C THR A 178 -9.66 6.47 -16.35
N SER A 179 -8.47 6.63 -15.78
CA SER A 179 -8.06 7.94 -15.27
C SER A 179 -7.48 8.76 -16.42
N PRO A 180 -7.86 10.04 -16.58
CA PRO A 180 -7.15 10.90 -17.51
C PRO A 180 -5.69 10.99 -17.07
N SER A 181 -4.78 10.92 -18.06
CA SER A 181 -3.36 11.16 -17.78
C SER A 181 -3.17 12.56 -17.19
N PRO A 182 -2.21 12.81 -16.31
CA PRO A 182 -1.86 14.16 -15.87
C PRO A 182 -1.66 15.15 -17.04
N ARG A 183 -1.21 14.66 -18.20
CA ARG A 183 -1.10 15.46 -19.43
C ARG A 183 -2.44 15.82 -20.05
N ASP A 184 -3.50 15.04 -19.80
CA ASP A 184 -4.84 15.31 -20.34
C ASP A 184 -5.58 16.36 -19.49
N THR A 185 -5.26 16.42 -18.19
CA THR A 185 -5.81 17.45 -17.27
C THR A 185 -5.20 18.84 -17.50
N GLU A 186 -3.98 18.93 -18.04
CA GLU A 186 -3.35 20.21 -18.37
C GLU A 186 -3.92 20.84 -19.65
N ARG A 187 -4.53 20.05 -20.55
CA ARG A 187 -5.16 20.55 -21.79
C ARG A 187 -6.57 21.11 -21.62
N SER A 188 -7.17 20.91 -20.45
CA SER A 188 -8.54 21.34 -20.14
C SER A 188 -8.60 22.57 -19.21
N ARG A 189 -7.49 23.31 -19.08
CA ARG A 189 -7.42 24.59 -18.38
C ARG A 189 -7.12 25.73 -19.34
#